data_3b757823f2a24be1bea5cd3c55f47c2c
#
_entry.id   3b757823f2a24be1bea5cd3c55f47c2c
#
_cell.length_a   1.000
_cell.length_b   1.000
_cell.length_c   1.000
_cell.angle_alpha   90.00
_cell.angle_beta   90.00
_cell.angle_gamma   90.00
#
_symmetry.space_group_name_H-M   'P 1'
#
loop_
_entity.id
_entity.type
_entity.pdbx_description
1 polymer ?
#
loop_
_entity_poly.entity_id
_entity_poly.type
_entity_poly.pdbx_seq_one_letter_code
_entity_poly.pdbx_strand_id
1 'polypeptide(L)'
;METNHQKEATLEQAIDLGLRADEFEQVKEILGRTPNFTETAVYSVMWSEHCSYKNSILWLKTLPKDGPHMLVKAGEENAGLVDIGDGLGCVFKIESHNHPSALEPYQGAATGVGGINRDIFTMGARPIAQLNSLRFGNIEEARTKWLVKGVTKGIGDYGNAFGIPIVGGEVFFDESYNTNPLVNAFSAGIIDTKKIISATAKGPGNPVFIVGSATGKDGIAGAAFASKDITEDSANDLPSVQVGDPFMEKLLLEATMELSLTDAIVGMQDMGAAGITCSTCEMSAAGNVGMEIYLDRVPTRQDNMLPYEILLSESQERMLVVVQKGKEQIVKDIFDKWDLHAEEIGHVTDTGRIRYFMDGALVGDVPAESLVLGGGAPQYKREYTEPAYYQEFKKFDISQVVEPTDLKAVADAMLALPNIASKRWVYEQYDSMVGTRNMTTNRPSDAGVVNIKGTNKALAMTVDCNSRYVNADPEIGTMIAVSEAARNITCAGGNPSAITNCLNFGNPYNPESYWQFVGAIKGMSAACLKFETPVTGGNVSFYNQTVMNGKEVPVFPTPTIGMIGIVPDKEKVMTLDFKQKGDVIFLIGDRKSVV
;
A
#
# COMPACT_ATOMS: atom_id res chain seq x y z
N MET A 1 41.34 1.24 13.23
CA MET A 1 40.52 0.22 13.90
C MET A 1 39.34 -0.03 12.99
N GLU A 2 39.16 -1.25 12.50
CA GLU A 2 37.91 -1.60 11.80
C GLU A 2 36.73 -1.35 12.73
N THR A 3 35.81 -0.51 12.32
CA THR A 3 34.60 -0.27 13.06
C THR A 3 33.73 -1.54 13.00
N ASN A 4 32.91 -1.79 14.01
CA ASN A 4 32.10 -3.02 14.13
C ASN A 4 31.23 -3.28 12.90
N HIS A 5 30.92 -2.25 12.09
CA HIS A 5 30.07 -2.26 10.91
C HIS A 5 30.77 -2.78 9.63
N GLN A 6 32.09 -2.85 9.62
CA GLN A 6 32.90 -3.36 8.48
C GLN A 6 33.28 -4.84 8.66
N LYS A 7 33.03 -5.42 9.84
CA LYS A 7 33.29 -6.84 10.07
C LYS A 7 32.32 -7.72 9.29
N GLU A 8 32.84 -8.85 8.83
CA GLU A 8 32.00 -9.90 8.22
C GLU A 8 30.88 -10.31 9.17
N ALA A 9 29.66 -10.42 8.64
CA ALA A 9 28.50 -10.87 9.39
C ALA A 9 28.53 -12.38 9.62
N THR A 10 28.01 -12.81 10.75
CA THR A 10 27.82 -14.24 11.05
C THR A 10 26.46 -14.72 10.55
N LEU A 11 26.30 -16.03 10.38
CA LEU A 11 25.01 -16.63 10.05
C LEU A 11 23.95 -16.31 11.13
N GLU A 12 24.33 -16.30 12.40
CA GLU A 12 23.43 -15.95 13.50
C GLU A 12 22.89 -14.53 13.34
N GLN A 13 23.76 -13.55 13.09
CA GLN A 13 23.36 -12.17 12.81
C GLN A 13 22.44 -12.05 11.60
N ALA A 14 22.70 -12.81 10.53
CA ALA A 14 21.84 -12.82 9.35
C ALA A 14 20.43 -13.36 9.66
N ILE A 15 20.35 -14.43 10.47
CA ILE A 15 19.05 -15.00 10.92
C ILE A 15 18.32 -14.02 11.84
N ASP A 16 19.02 -13.38 12.76
CA ASP A 16 18.43 -12.37 13.67
C ASP A 16 17.87 -11.17 12.89
N LEU A 17 18.52 -10.77 11.81
CA LEU A 17 18.03 -9.74 10.89
C LEU A 17 16.84 -10.21 10.02
N GLY A 18 16.55 -11.52 9.93
CA GLY A 18 15.42 -12.09 9.19
C GLY A 18 15.76 -12.77 7.87
N LEU A 19 17.04 -12.91 7.51
CA LEU A 19 17.46 -13.75 6.39
C LEU A 19 17.40 -15.23 6.75
N ARG A 20 17.08 -16.07 5.79
CA ARG A 20 17.19 -17.52 5.93
C ARG A 20 18.66 -17.93 5.70
N ALA A 21 19.03 -19.11 6.20
CA ALA A 21 20.38 -19.62 6.02
C ALA A 21 20.77 -19.79 4.54
N ASP A 22 19.84 -20.30 3.73
CA ASP A 22 20.01 -20.44 2.28
C ASP A 22 20.10 -19.09 1.54
N GLU A 23 19.33 -18.09 1.97
CA GLU A 23 19.41 -16.72 1.46
C GLU A 23 20.78 -16.07 1.79
N PHE A 24 21.30 -16.29 2.99
CA PHE A 24 22.63 -15.75 3.38
C PHE A 24 23.76 -16.37 2.54
N GLU A 25 23.70 -17.68 2.23
CA GLU A 25 24.67 -18.29 1.30
C GLU A 25 24.54 -17.72 -0.11
N GLN A 26 23.31 -17.49 -0.59
CA GLN A 26 23.09 -16.85 -1.89
C GLN A 26 23.67 -15.41 -1.92
N VAL A 27 23.55 -14.63 -0.85
CA VAL A 27 24.18 -13.31 -0.75
C VAL A 27 25.71 -13.41 -0.88
N LYS A 28 26.35 -14.40 -0.22
CA LYS A 28 27.78 -14.62 -0.35
C LYS A 28 28.20 -14.95 -1.80
N GLU A 29 27.40 -15.77 -2.49
CA GLU A 29 27.62 -16.09 -3.90
C GLU A 29 27.54 -14.83 -4.77
N ILE A 30 26.52 -14.00 -4.59
CA ILE A 30 26.31 -12.75 -5.33
C ILE A 30 27.47 -11.78 -5.12
N LEU A 31 27.92 -11.63 -3.87
CA LEU A 31 28.99 -10.69 -3.53
C LEU A 31 30.40 -11.26 -3.81
N GLY A 32 30.54 -12.59 -3.97
CA GLY A 32 31.84 -13.27 -4.07
C GLY A 32 32.66 -13.22 -2.78
N ARG A 33 32.03 -12.85 -1.67
CA ARG A 33 32.63 -12.75 -0.32
C ARG A 33 31.55 -12.78 0.76
N THR A 34 31.94 -12.95 2.00
CA THR A 34 31.01 -12.76 3.13
C THR A 34 30.60 -11.27 3.22
N PRO A 35 29.29 -10.96 3.31
CA PRO A 35 28.83 -9.58 3.51
C PRO A 35 29.25 -9.08 4.91
N ASN A 36 29.42 -7.77 5.06
CA ASN A 36 29.49 -7.15 6.37
C ASN A 36 28.09 -6.98 6.99
N PHE A 37 28.02 -6.51 8.24
CA PHE A 37 26.75 -6.36 8.95
C PHE A 37 25.77 -5.40 8.22
N THR A 38 26.27 -4.27 7.71
CA THR A 38 25.44 -3.29 6.98
C THR A 38 24.87 -3.89 5.69
N GLU A 39 25.68 -4.58 4.90
CA GLU A 39 25.24 -5.25 3.68
C GLU A 39 24.22 -6.36 3.99
N THR A 40 24.45 -7.12 5.05
CA THR A 40 23.51 -8.16 5.51
C THR A 40 22.16 -7.55 5.88
N ALA A 41 22.16 -6.41 6.59
CA ALA A 41 20.95 -5.68 6.94
C ALA A 41 20.21 -5.15 5.70
N VAL A 42 20.95 -4.63 4.71
CA VAL A 42 20.40 -4.20 3.41
C VAL A 42 19.68 -5.36 2.69
N TYR A 43 20.36 -6.51 2.57
CA TYR A 43 19.73 -7.69 1.95
C TYR A 43 18.54 -8.21 2.74
N SER A 44 18.62 -8.22 4.06
CA SER A 44 17.55 -8.70 4.94
C SER A 44 16.25 -7.95 4.70
N VAL A 45 16.29 -6.62 4.66
CA VAL A 45 15.10 -5.80 4.47
C VAL A 45 14.58 -5.88 3.03
N MET A 46 15.48 -5.82 2.03
CA MET A 46 15.08 -5.89 0.62
C MET A 46 14.58 -7.28 0.20
N TRP A 47 15.05 -8.35 0.84
CA TRP A 47 14.58 -9.72 0.61
C TRP A 47 13.50 -10.16 1.60
N SER A 48 12.98 -9.25 2.44
CA SER A 48 11.77 -9.51 3.22
C SER A 48 10.59 -9.78 2.29
N GLU A 49 9.56 -10.48 2.75
CA GLU A 49 8.35 -10.69 1.94
C GLU A 49 7.71 -9.37 1.52
N HIS A 50 7.74 -8.40 2.41
CA HIS A 50 7.12 -7.09 2.18
C HIS A 50 7.74 -6.33 1.00
N CYS A 51 9.08 -6.36 0.85
CA CYS A 51 9.78 -5.67 -0.24
C CYS A 51 9.94 -6.54 -1.51
N SER A 52 10.21 -7.84 -1.35
CA SER A 52 10.57 -8.71 -2.48
C SER A 52 9.41 -9.48 -3.09
N TYR A 53 8.28 -9.59 -2.39
CA TYR A 53 7.16 -10.44 -2.82
C TYR A 53 7.60 -11.88 -3.13
N LYS A 54 8.64 -12.37 -2.45
CA LYS A 54 9.31 -13.65 -2.77
C LYS A 54 8.41 -14.88 -2.76
N ASN A 55 7.31 -14.85 -1.99
CA ASN A 55 6.34 -15.92 -1.93
C ASN A 55 5.13 -15.71 -2.86
N SER A 56 4.90 -14.51 -3.40
CA SER A 56 3.68 -14.18 -4.14
C SER A 56 3.92 -13.84 -5.61
N ILE A 57 5.10 -13.37 -5.97
CA ILE A 57 5.38 -12.81 -7.30
C ILE A 57 5.08 -13.77 -8.47
N LEU A 58 5.29 -15.08 -8.29
CA LEU A 58 5.01 -16.06 -9.34
C LEU A 58 3.52 -16.08 -9.73
N TRP A 59 2.62 -15.85 -8.76
CA TRP A 59 1.19 -15.76 -9.00
C TRP A 59 0.77 -14.34 -9.43
N LEU A 60 1.35 -13.30 -8.88
CA LEU A 60 1.06 -11.92 -9.28
C LEU A 60 1.37 -11.66 -10.76
N LYS A 61 2.36 -12.34 -11.32
CA LYS A 61 2.68 -12.27 -12.75
C LYS A 61 1.56 -12.82 -13.65
N THR A 62 0.63 -13.60 -13.11
CA THR A 62 -0.50 -14.18 -13.89
C THR A 62 -1.72 -13.25 -13.96
N LEU A 63 -1.74 -12.18 -13.20
CA LEU A 63 -2.83 -11.19 -13.23
C LEU A 63 -2.88 -10.46 -14.59
N PRO A 64 -4.07 -10.13 -15.11
CA PRO A 64 -4.20 -9.35 -16.34
C PRO A 64 -3.75 -7.91 -16.11
N LYS A 65 -2.79 -7.45 -16.89
CA LYS A 65 -2.11 -6.15 -16.73
C LYS A 65 -2.33 -5.20 -17.89
N ASP A 66 -2.91 -5.68 -18.98
CA ASP A 66 -3.16 -4.90 -20.18
C ASP A 66 -4.64 -4.50 -20.25
N GLY A 67 -4.89 -3.26 -20.63
CA GLY A 67 -6.24 -2.74 -20.79
C GLY A 67 -6.27 -1.39 -21.48
N PRO A 68 -7.45 -0.94 -21.95
CA PRO A 68 -7.58 0.21 -22.84
C PRO A 68 -7.18 1.55 -22.22
N HIS A 69 -7.17 1.65 -20.88
CA HIS A 69 -6.85 2.88 -20.17
C HIS A 69 -5.44 2.90 -19.58
N MET A 70 -4.67 1.82 -19.69
CA MET A 70 -3.33 1.74 -19.09
C MET A 70 -2.34 2.66 -19.79
N LEU A 71 -1.64 3.51 -19.02
CA LEU A 71 -0.57 4.39 -19.49
C LEU A 71 0.83 3.90 -19.12
N VAL A 72 0.94 3.12 -18.04
CA VAL A 72 2.18 2.47 -17.58
C VAL A 72 1.90 0.99 -17.31
N LYS A 73 2.92 0.15 -17.44
CA LYS A 73 2.79 -1.27 -17.11
C LYS A 73 2.70 -1.47 -15.60
N ALA A 74 1.95 -2.47 -15.18
CA ALA A 74 1.81 -2.79 -13.76
C ALA A 74 3.17 -3.10 -13.12
N GLY A 75 3.51 -2.39 -12.04
CA GLY A 75 4.76 -2.51 -11.32
C GLY A 75 5.96 -1.80 -11.97
N GLU A 76 5.76 -0.96 -12.97
CA GLU A 76 6.80 -0.15 -13.61
C GLU A 76 7.05 1.16 -12.84
N GLU A 77 6.03 1.70 -12.21
CA GLU A 77 6.07 2.94 -11.42
C GLU A 77 5.51 2.71 -10.00
N ASN A 78 5.64 3.69 -9.12
CA ASN A 78 5.21 3.62 -7.71
C ASN A 78 3.72 3.35 -7.55
N ALA A 79 2.89 3.79 -8.49
CA ALA A 79 1.44 3.57 -8.47
C ALA A 79 0.90 3.28 -9.87
N GLY A 80 -0.31 2.75 -9.95
CA GLY A 80 -1.01 2.55 -11.22
C GLY A 80 -1.39 3.88 -11.86
N LEU A 81 -1.30 3.96 -13.20
CA LEU A 81 -1.65 5.16 -13.96
C LEU A 81 -2.54 4.80 -15.15
N VAL A 82 -3.69 5.43 -15.23
CA VAL A 82 -4.66 5.24 -16.31
C VAL A 82 -5.05 6.55 -16.98
N ASP A 83 -5.30 6.49 -18.28
CA ASP A 83 -5.81 7.61 -19.09
C ASP A 83 -7.28 7.88 -18.74
N ILE A 84 -7.58 9.11 -18.35
CA ILE A 84 -8.93 9.59 -18.12
C ILE A 84 -9.43 10.55 -19.21
N GLY A 85 -8.63 10.69 -20.28
CA GLY A 85 -8.88 11.57 -21.41
C GLY A 85 -8.50 13.02 -21.14
N ASP A 86 -8.60 13.85 -22.15
CA ASP A 86 -8.25 15.28 -22.14
C ASP A 86 -6.77 15.57 -21.78
N GLY A 87 -5.87 14.58 -21.99
CA GLY A 87 -4.46 14.66 -21.63
C GLY A 87 -4.20 14.52 -20.12
N LEU A 88 -5.20 14.02 -19.38
CA LEU A 88 -5.11 13.78 -17.95
C LEU A 88 -5.00 12.29 -17.64
N GLY A 89 -4.26 11.97 -16.60
CA GLY A 89 -4.17 10.63 -16.03
C GLY A 89 -4.64 10.60 -14.58
N CYS A 90 -5.13 9.43 -14.14
CA CYS A 90 -5.38 9.13 -12.74
C CYS A 90 -4.29 8.20 -12.23
N VAL A 91 -3.53 8.64 -11.24
CA VAL A 91 -2.59 7.83 -10.46
C VAL A 91 -3.32 7.33 -9.23
N PHE A 92 -3.27 6.02 -8.96
CA PHE A 92 -3.96 5.44 -7.80
C PHE A 92 -3.29 4.16 -7.30
N LYS A 93 -3.40 3.93 -5.99
CA LYS A 93 -2.82 2.77 -5.32
C LYS A 93 -3.58 2.45 -4.04
N ILE A 94 -3.49 1.21 -3.57
CA ILE A 94 -3.92 0.77 -2.25
C ILE A 94 -2.79 0.01 -1.57
N GLU A 95 -2.59 0.26 -0.27
CA GLU A 95 -1.61 -0.44 0.55
C GLU A 95 -2.14 -0.82 1.92
N SER A 96 -1.52 -1.84 2.53
CA SER A 96 -1.80 -2.28 3.89
C SER A 96 -0.89 -1.60 4.91
N HIS A 97 -1.47 -1.26 6.06
CA HIS A 97 -0.74 -0.84 7.25
C HIS A 97 -1.22 -1.61 8.50
N ASN A 98 -1.34 -2.94 8.34
CA ASN A 98 -2.00 -3.84 9.29
C ASN A 98 -1.18 -4.04 10.58
N HIS A 99 0.05 -4.54 10.46
CA HIS A 99 0.93 -4.86 11.60
C HIS A 99 1.23 -3.63 12.47
N PRO A 100 1.64 -2.48 11.93
CA PRO A 100 1.82 -1.27 12.73
C PRO A 100 0.55 -0.85 13.48
N SER A 101 -0.61 -0.94 12.82
CA SER A 101 -1.90 -0.58 13.41
C SER A 101 -2.37 -1.55 14.50
N ALA A 102 -1.90 -2.80 14.49
CA ALA A 102 -2.20 -3.77 15.55
C ALA A 102 -1.46 -3.45 16.86
N LEU A 103 -0.26 -2.82 16.77
CA LEU A 103 0.57 -2.43 17.92
C LEU A 103 0.26 -1.02 18.40
N GLU A 104 0.23 -0.05 17.49
CA GLU A 104 -0.03 1.36 17.76
C GLU A 104 -1.03 1.89 16.72
N PRO A 105 -2.35 1.74 16.98
CA PRO A 105 -3.37 1.98 15.97
C PRO A 105 -3.43 3.43 15.47
N TYR A 106 -3.05 4.39 16.29
CA TYR A 106 -3.02 5.79 15.87
C TYR A 106 -1.90 6.05 14.86
N GLN A 107 -0.65 5.78 15.24
CA GLN A 107 0.50 6.02 14.38
C GLN A 107 0.52 5.06 13.18
N GLY A 108 0.19 3.78 13.39
CA GLY A 108 0.14 2.81 12.31
C GLY A 108 -0.86 3.19 11.21
N ALA A 109 -2.03 3.70 11.56
CA ALA A 109 -3.01 4.15 10.58
C ALA A 109 -2.65 5.51 9.97
N ALA A 110 -2.11 6.45 10.76
CA ALA A 110 -1.66 7.75 10.30
C ALA A 110 -0.58 7.64 9.22
N THR A 111 0.44 6.81 9.46
CA THR A 111 1.54 6.61 8.53
C THR A 111 1.12 5.83 7.27
N GLY A 112 0.08 5.00 7.36
CA GLY A 112 -0.57 4.40 6.18
C GLY A 112 -1.19 5.45 5.26
N VAL A 113 -1.82 6.51 5.82
CA VAL A 113 -2.32 7.66 5.05
C VAL A 113 -1.17 8.44 4.41
N GLY A 114 -0.08 8.68 5.14
CA GLY A 114 1.10 9.37 4.63
C GLY A 114 1.72 8.62 3.45
N GLY A 115 2.09 7.36 3.64
CA GLY A 115 2.77 6.54 2.62
C GLY A 115 1.98 6.44 1.32
N ILE A 116 0.67 6.12 1.40
CA ILE A 116 -0.13 5.98 0.18
C ILE A 116 -0.25 7.29 -0.63
N ASN A 117 -0.24 8.43 0.04
CA ASN A 117 -0.27 9.72 -0.65
C ASN A 117 1.09 10.08 -1.26
N ARG A 118 2.22 9.72 -0.60
CA ARG A 118 3.56 9.92 -1.16
C ARG A 118 3.75 9.17 -2.47
N ASP A 119 3.32 7.93 -2.59
CA ASP A 119 3.33 7.19 -3.84
C ASP A 119 2.65 7.96 -4.99
N ILE A 120 1.54 8.64 -4.69
CA ILE A 120 0.79 9.40 -5.69
C ILE A 120 1.56 10.66 -6.13
N PHE A 121 2.02 11.47 -5.16
CA PHE A 121 2.66 12.74 -5.55
C PHE A 121 4.13 12.58 -5.97
N THR A 122 4.79 11.47 -5.66
CA THR A 122 6.09 11.11 -6.18
C THR A 122 6.07 10.99 -7.71
N MET A 123 4.97 10.53 -8.29
CA MET A 123 4.77 10.49 -9.74
C MET A 123 4.42 11.85 -10.36
N GLY A 124 4.33 12.91 -9.57
CA GLY A 124 3.91 14.25 -10.00
C GLY A 124 2.39 14.46 -10.00
N ALA A 125 1.61 13.52 -9.50
CA ALA A 125 0.16 13.63 -9.40
C ALA A 125 -0.25 14.28 -8.07
N ARG A 126 -1.20 15.22 -8.11
CA ARG A 126 -1.78 15.77 -6.87
C ARG A 126 -2.85 14.82 -6.33
N PRO A 127 -2.72 14.30 -5.10
CA PRO A 127 -3.78 13.53 -4.45
C PRO A 127 -5.07 14.35 -4.35
N ILE A 128 -6.21 13.74 -4.67
CA ILE A 128 -7.53 14.41 -4.69
C ILE A 128 -8.61 13.66 -3.93
N ALA A 129 -8.39 12.39 -3.63
CA ALA A 129 -9.37 11.56 -2.92
C ALA A 129 -8.69 10.39 -2.23
N GLN A 130 -9.25 10.01 -1.09
CA GLN A 130 -8.82 8.86 -0.30
C GLN A 130 -10.02 8.02 0.12
N LEU A 131 -9.81 6.71 0.20
CA LEU A 131 -10.72 5.73 0.78
C LEU A 131 -9.93 4.80 1.71
N ASN A 132 -10.64 4.13 2.63
CA ASN A 132 -10.03 3.13 3.51
C ASN A 132 -10.91 1.89 3.58
N SER A 133 -10.28 0.70 3.55
CA SER A 133 -10.94 -0.56 3.91
C SER A 133 -10.42 -0.99 5.28
N LEU A 134 -11.31 -1.03 6.26
CA LEU A 134 -10.99 -1.27 7.66
C LEU A 134 -11.68 -2.54 8.16
N ARG A 135 -10.90 -3.44 8.76
CA ARG A 135 -11.41 -4.70 9.34
C ARG A 135 -11.04 -4.77 10.80
N PHE A 136 -12.01 -5.05 11.65
CA PHE A 136 -11.84 -5.15 13.09
C PHE A 136 -12.52 -6.39 13.64
N GLY A 137 -12.10 -6.81 14.82
CA GLY A 137 -12.69 -7.90 15.55
C GLY A 137 -14.10 -7.60 16.11
N ASN A 138 -14.53 -8.42 17.06
CA ASN A 138 -15.80 -8.22 17.75
C ASN A 138 -15.82 -6.87 18.47
N ILE A 139 -16.78 -6.00 18.12
CA ILE A 139 -16.88 -4.63 18.65
C ILE A 139 -17.18 -4.60 20.17
N GLU A 140 -17.64 -5.69 20.76
CA GLU A 140 -17.84 -5.75 22.21
C GLU A 140 -16.53 -5.87 22.99
N GLU A 141 -15.47 -6.34 22.34
CA GLU A 141 -14.16 -6.50 22.96
C GLU A 141 -13.48 -5.13 23.20
N ALA A 142 -12.88 -4.97 24.39
CA ALA A 142 -12.20 -3.72 24.77
C ALA A 142 -11.04 -3.38 23.81
N ARG A 143 -10.28 -4.41 23.37
CA ARG A 143 -9.20 -4.25 22.41
C ARG A 143 -9.71 -3.74 21.05
N THR A 144 -10.80 -4.31 20.54
CA THR A 144 -11.40 -3.87 19.29
C THR A 144 -11.85 -2.40 19.36
N LYS A 145 -12.49 -2.00 20.46
CA LYS A 145 -12.87 -0.59 20.68
C LYS A 145 -11.67 0.36 20.69
N TRP A 146 -10.57 -0.06 21.30
CA TRP A 146 -9.32 0.70 21.31
C TRP A 146 -8.73 0.80 19.90
N LEU A 147 -8.68 -0.30 19.14
CA LEU A 147 -8.20 -0.34 17.76
C LEU A 147 -9.04 0.58 16.86
N VAL A 148 -10.37 0.44 16.89
CA VAL A 148 -11.28 1.29 16.08
C VAL A 148 -11.07 2.76 16.38
N LYS A 149 -10.97 3.13 17.67
CA LYS A 149 -10.74 4.52 18.08
C LYS A 149 -9.40 5.06 17.61
N GLY A 150 -8.32 4.29 17.80
CA GLY A 150 -6.96 4.70 17.41
C GLY A 150 -6.81 4.81 15.91
N VAL A 151 -7.22 3.79 15.16
CA VAL A 151 -7.16 3.77 13.68
C VAL A 151 -7.97 4.92 13.09
N THR A 152 -9.24 5.07 13.50
CA THR A 152 -10.11 6.13 12.98
C THR A 152 -9.51 7.52 13.26
N LYS A 153 -8.99 7.73 14.48
CA LYS A 153 -8.36 9.00 14.83
C LYS A 153 -7.07 9.24 14.03
N GLY A 154 -6.21 8.24 13.87
CA GLY A 154 -4.96 8.36 13.11
C GLY A 154 -5.21 8.73 11.65
N ILE A 155 -6.15 8.05 10.99
CA ILE A 155 -6.58 8.37 9.63
C ILE A 155 -7.14 9.80 9.54
N GLY A 156 -8.02 10.18 10.48
CA GLY A 156 -8.67 11.49 10.50
C GLY A 156 -7.67 12.62 10.72
N ASP A 157 -6.86 12.54 11.76
CA ASP A 157 -5.91 13.60 12.10
C ASP A 157 -4.89 13.81 10.97
N TYR A 158 -4.35 12.70 10.40
CA TYR A 158 -3.38 12.80 9.31
C TYR A 158 -4.03 13.33 8.03
N GLY A 159 -5.12 12.74 7.57
CA GLY A 159 -5.81 13.13 6.33
C GLY A 159 -6.35 14.56 6.38
N ASN A 160 -6.92 14.98 7.52
CA ASN A 160 -7.46 16.33 7.72
C ASN A 160 -6.35 17.38 7.71
N ALA A 161 -5.21 17.14 8.38
CA ALA A 161 -4.09 18.08 8.40
C ALA A 161 -3.33 18.11 7.06
N PHE A 162 -3.14 16.96 6.42
CA PHE A 162 -2.59 16.87 5.06
C PHE A 162 -3.49 17.54 4.02
N GLY A 163 -4.80 17.56 4.26
CA GLY A 163 -5.78 18.23 3.41
C GLY A 163 -6.22 17.43 2.20
N ILE A 164 -6.45 16.12 2.39
CA ILE A 164 -7.07 15.24 1.39
C ILE A 164 -8.47 14.80 1.85
N PRO A 165 -9.51 14.85 0.97
CA PRO A 165 -10.84 14.41 1.36
C PRO A 165 -10.91 12.88 1.39
N ILE A 166 -11.49 12.31 2.45
CA ILE A 166 -11.90 10.91 2.49
C ILE A 166 -13.33 10.83 1.98
N VAL A 167 -13.50 10.22 0.80
CA VAL A 167 -14.74 10.27 0.02
C VAL A 167 -15.55 8.98 0.08
N GLY A 168 -15.00 7.91 0.68
CA GLY A 168 -15.65 6.61 0.79
C GLY A 168 -14.80 5.63 1.59
N GLY A 169 -15.19 4.38 1.53
CA GLY A 169 -14.53 3.28 2.22
C GLY A 169 -15.50 2.32 2.87
N GLU A 170 -14.97 1.34 3.59
CA GLU A 170 -15.76 0.35 4.31
C GLU A 170 -15.20 0.06 5.70
N VAL A 171 -16.08 -0.33 6.61
CA VAL A 171 -15.72 -0.84 7.95
C VAL A 171 -16.47 -2.14 8.20
N PHE A 172 -15.73 -3.20 8.44
CA PHE A 172 -16.28 -4.53 8.62
C PHE A 172 -15.81 -5.13 9.96
N PHE A 173 -16.69 -5.87 10.62
CA PHE A 173 -16.43 -6.52 11.91
C PHE A 173 -16.60 -8.03 11.79
N ASP A 174 -15.56 -8.77 12.21
CA ASP A 174 -15.59 -10.22 12.29
C ASP A 174 -14.58 -10.72 13.32
N GLU A 175 -14.91 -11.78 14.07
CA GLU A 175 -14.05 -12.32 15.11
C GLU A 175 -12.67 -12.77 14.59
N SER A 176 -12.55 -13.10 13.30
CA SER A 176 -11.27 -13.44 12.68
C SER A 176 -10.23 -12.29 12.75
N TYR A 177 -10.67 -11.05 12.97
CA TYR A 177 -9.80 -9.87 13.12
C TYR A 177 -9.59 -9.42 14.57
N ASN A 178 -9.98 -10.21 15.58
CA ASN A 178 -9.90 -9.80 16.99
C ASN A 178 -8.50 -9.36 17.43
N THR A 179 -7.47 -10.01 16.93
CA THR A 179 -6.07 -9.77 17.31
C THR A 179 -5.27 -9.05 16.23
N ASN A 180 -5.71 -9.13 14.99
CA ASN A 180 -5.01 -8.59 13.82
C ASN A 180 -6.00 -7.80 12.93
N PRO A 181 -6.14 -6.48 13.18
CA PRO A 181 -6.98 -5.62 12.34
C PRO A 181 -6.37 -5.47 10.96
N LEU A 182 -7.19 -5.21 9.94
CA LEU A 182 -6.70 -4.80 8.63
C LEU A 182 -7.00 -3.32 8.41
N VAL A 183 -5.96 -2.60 8.02
CA VAL A 183 -6.02 -1.17 7.69
C VAL A 183 -5.42 -1.00 6.31
N ASN A 184 -6.28 -0.83 5.31
CA ASN A 184 -5.87 -0.64 3.93
C ASN A 184 -6.24 0.77 3.48
N ALA A 185 -5.25 1.55 3.07
CA ALA A 185 -5.42 2.93 2.63
C ALA A 185 -5.31 3.00 1.10
N PHE A 186 -6.29 3.64 0.48
CA PHE A 186 -6.35 3.91 -0.96
C PHE A 186 -6.25 5.41 -1.20
N SER A 187 -5.45 5.81 -2.21
CA SER A 187 -5.38 7.19 -2.66
C SER A 187 -5.44 7.28 -4.18
N ALA A 188 -5.98 8.39 -4.68
CA ALA A 188 -6.02 8.73 -6.09
C ALA A 188 -5.66 10.19 -6.33
N GLY A 189 -4.87 10.44 -7.37
CA GLY A 189 -4.43 11.77 -7.78
C GLY A 189 -4.58 12.00 -9.28
N ILE A 190 -4.52 13.25 -9.71
CA ILE A 190 -4.61 13.67 -11.10
C ILE A 190 -3.29 14.24 -11.58
N ILE A 191 -2.90 13.88 -12.80
CA ILE A 191 -1.68 14.35 -13.46
C ILE A 191 -1.96 14.75 -14.91
N ASP A 192 -1.18 15.69 -15.42
CA ASP A 192 -0.99 15.88 -16.85
C ASP A 192 -0.10 14.75 -17.39
N THR A 193 -0.59 13.97 -18.35
CA THR A 193 0.13 12.79 -18.87
C THR A 193 1.47 13.10 -19.53
N LYS A 194 1.77 14.37 -19.79
CA LYS A 194 3.07 14.84 -20.29
C LYS A 194 4.09 15.13 -19.19
N LYS A 195 3.69 15.07 -17.92
CA LYS A 195 4.51 15.47 -16.76
C LYS A 195 4.71 14.33 -15.76
N ILE A 196 4.63 13.10 -16.21
CA ILE A 196 4.86 11.92 -15.38
C ILE A 196 6.33 11.89 -14.94
N ILE A 197 6.54 11.75 -13.63
CA ILE A 197 7.86 11.57 -13.03
C ILE A 197 8.03 10.09 -12.76
N SER A 198 9.13 9.52 -13.26
CA SER A 198 9.44 8.11 -13.09
C SER A 198 10.35 7.87 -11.89
N ALA A 199 10.20 6.73 -11.23
CA ALA A 199 11.07 6.27 -10.15
C ALA A 199 12.37 5.65 -10.70
N THR A 200 13.09 6.39 -11.56
CA THR A 200 14.26 5.89 -12.28
C THR A 200 15.45 6.84 -12.15
N ALA A 201 16.62 6.31 -11.77
CA ALA A 201 17.86 7.07 -11.79
C ALA A 201 18.52 6.98 -13.17
N LYS A 202 18.99 8.12 -13.69
CA LYS A 202 19.69 8.22 -14.99
C LYS A 202 20.78 9.26 -14.96
N GLY A 203 21.73 9.13 -15.88
CA GLY A 203 22.79 10.10 -16.13
C GLY A 203 23.87 10.07 -15.04
N PRO A 204 24.95 9.28 -15.24
CA PRO A 204 26.08 9.28 -14.33
C PRO A 204 26.60 10.69 -14.05
N GLY A 205 26.84 11.01 -12.78
CA GLY A 205 27.20 12.33 -12.30
C GLY A 205 26.04 13.24 -11.93
N ASN A 206 24.78 12.83 -12.12
CA ASN A 206 23.63 13.54 -11.58
C ASN A 206 23.59 13.41 -10.06
N PRO A 207 23.39 14.51 -9.32
CA PRO A 207 23.33 14.47 -7.85
C PRO A 207 22.06 13.80 -7.35
N VAL A 208 22.18 13.14 -6.19
CA VAL A 208 21.11 12.47 -5.49
C VAL A 208 20.83 13.24 -4.20
N PHE A 209 19.58 13.66 -4.04
CA PHE A 209 19.10 14.41 -2.88
C PHE A 209 18.16 13.59 -2.01
N ILE A 210 18.29 13.73 -0.70
CA ILE A 210 17.22 13.43 0.24
C ILE A 210 16.49 14.72 0.57
N VAL A 211 15.16 14.68 0.49
CA VAL A 211 14.32 15.85 0.74
C VAL A 211 13.21 15.52 1.74
N GLY A 212 12.78 16.52 2.52
CA GLY A 212 11.71 16.40 3.50
C GLY A 212 12.22 16.42 4.95
N SER A 213 11.69 15.54 5.79
CA SER A 213 12.02 15.44 7.22
C SER A 213 13.40 14.83 7.48
N ALA A 214 13.96 15.09 8.68
CA ALA A 214 15.18 14.45 9.12
C ALA A 214 14.95 12.96 9.48
N THR A 215 15.97 12.15 9.24
CA THR A 215 15.97 10.70 9.50
C THR A 215 16.12 10.40 11.00
N GLY A 216 15.23 9.61 11.54
CA GLY A 216 15.27 9.11 12.92
C GLY A 216 15.49 7.60 12.99
N LYS A 217 15.41 7.04 14.21
CA LYS A 217 15.49 5.59 14.44
C LYS A 217 14.13 4.88 14.40
N ASP A 218 13.10 5.55 13.93
CA ASP A 218 11.75 5.01 13.79
C ASP A 218 11.64 4.10 12.56
N GLY A 219 10.84 3.05 12.69
CA GLY A 219 10.58 2.09 11.62
C GLY A 219 11.77 1.21 11.23
N ILE A 220 12.87 1.21 11.97
CA ILE A 220 14.02 0.32 11.68
C ILE A 220 13.54 -1.13 11.74
N ALA A 221 13.76 -1.88 10.65
CA ALA A 221 13.26 -3.22 10.44
C ALA A 221 11.71 -3.36 10.36
N GLY A 222 10.97 -2.27 10.08
CA GLY A 222 9.51 -2.30 9.92
C GLY A 222 9.05 -3.28 8.85
N ALA A 223 9.69 -3.32 7.69
CA ALA A 223 9.40 -4.30 6.63
C ALA A 223 9.68 -5.75 7.07
N ALA A 224 10.71 -5.99 7.88
CA ALA A 224 10.99 -7.30 8.46
C ALA A 224 9.95 -7.68 9.52
N PHE A 225 9.49 -6.71 10.33
CA PHE A 225 8.39 -6.90 11.28
C PHE A 225 7.08 -7.23 10.56
N ALA A 226 6.74 -6.54 9.48
CA ALA A 226 5.55 -6.82 8.67
C ALA A 226 5.61 -8.21 7.97
N SER A 227 6.75 -8.89 8.03
CA SER A 227 6.98 -10.24 7.49
C SER A 227 7.05 -11.32 8.59
N LYS A 228 6.46 -11.08 9.76
CA LYS A 228 6.39 -12.01 10.90
C LYS A 228 4.98 -12.10 11.46
N ASP A 229 4.67 -13.21 12.12
CA ASP A 229 3.40 -13.39 12.83
C ASP A 229 3.33 -12.47 14.07
N ILE A 230 2.15 -11.94 14.37
CA ILE A 230 1.90 -11.19 15.61
C ILE A 230 1.81 -12.18 16.77
N THR A 231 2.57 -11.93 17.84
CA THR A 231 2.60 -12.76 19.07
C THR A 231 2.28 -11.92 20.30
N GLU A 232 2.16 -12.56 21.46
CA GLU A 232 1.99 -11.86 22.75
C GLU A 232 3.20 -10.96 23.07
N ASP A 233 4.39 -11.29 22.56
CA ASP A 233 5.63 -10.55 22.76
C ASP A 233 5.84 -9.39 21.77
N SER A 234 4.95 -9.22 20.78
CA SER A 234 5.08 -8.19 19.73
C SER A 234 5.05 -6.76 20.28
N ALA A 235 4.66 -6.53 21.54
CA ALA A 235 4.82 -5.23 22.19
C ALA A 235 6.28 -4.75 22.24
N ASN A 236 7.26 -5.65 22.16
CA ASN A 236 8.67 -5.32 22.10
C ASN A 236 9.10 -4.75 20.73
N ASP A 237 8.26 -4.92 19.69
CA ASP A 237 8.49 -4.43 18.33
C ASP A 237 7.98 -2.99 18.12
N LEU A 238 7.50 -2.29 19.18
CA LEU A 238 7.08 -0.89 19.10
C LEU A 238 8.09 0.06 18.40
N PRO A 239 9.41 -0.09 18.57
CA PRO A 239 10.38 0.72 17.82
C PRO A 239 10.31 0.55 16.29
N SER A 240 9.71 -0.54 15.80
CA SER A 240 9.47 -0.77 14.37
C SER A 240 8.26 0.01 13.82
N VAL A 241 7.47 0.66 14.68
CA VAL A 241 6.35 1.50 14.26
C VAL A 241 6.86 2.88 13.87
N GLN A 242 6.42 3.34 12.72
CA GLN A 242 6.73 4.65 12.19
C GLN A 242 5.93 5.74 12.92
N VAL A 243 6.45 6.97 12.92
CA VAL A 243 5.76 8.16 13.45
C VAL A 243 5.55 9.14 12.31
N GLY A 244 4.30 9.56 12.10
CA GLY A 244 3.93 10.47 11.01
C GLY A 244 3.68 11.90 11.49
N ASP A 245 4.08 12.87 10.66
CA ASP A 245 3.81 14.30 10.81
C ASP A 245 3.05 14.83 9.57
N PRO A 246 1.71 14.92 9.64
CA PRO A 246 0.91 15.33 8.48
C PRO A 246 1.17 16.78 8.03
N PHE A 247 1.66 17.63 8.92
CA PHE A 247 2.04 18.99 8.55
C PHE A 247 3.29 18.99 7.66
N MET A 248 4.31 18.25 8.05
CA MET A 248 5.52 18.08 7.24
C MET A 248 5.22 17.41 5.90
N GLU A 249 4.32 16.40 5.89
CA GLU A 249 3.86 15.77 4.64
C GLU A 249 3.15 16.77 3.73
N LYS A 250 2.34 17.68 4.29
CA LYS A 250 1.70 18.74 3.52
C LYS A 250 2.72 19.68 2.89
N LEU A 251 3.73 20.09 3.62
CA LEU A 251 4.81 20.92 3.08
C LEU A 251 5.58 20.18 1.99
N LEU A 252 5.87 18.89 2.21
CA LEU A 252 6.55 18.04 1.23
C LEU A 252 5.75 17.92 -0.06
N LEU A 253 4.43 17.72 0.02
CA LEU A 253 3.54 17.71 -1.14
C LEU A 253 3.66 19.01 -1.93
N GLU A 254 3.54 20.17 -1.28
CA GLU A 254 3.55 21.45 -2.00
C GLU A 254 4.92 21.76 -2.62
N ALA A 255 6.01 21.47 -1.90
CA ALA A 255 7.38 21.59 -2.44
C ALA A 255 7.58 20.66 -3.65
N THR A 256 7.12 19.41 -3.57
CA THR A 256 7.20 18.43 -4.65
C THR A 256 6.37 18.86 -5.87
N MET A 257 5.16 19.37 -5.67
CA MET A 257 4.34 19.88 -6.76
C MET A 257 4.98 21.10 -7.44
N GLU A 258 5.62 22.00 -6.67
CA GLU A 258 6.36 23.13 -7.22
C GLU A 258 7.59 22.65 -8.02
N LEU A 259 8.36 21.72 -7.45
CA LEU A 259 9.54 21.13 -8.10
C LEU A 259 9.16 20.40 -9.41
N SER A 260 8.01 19.72 -9.46
CA SER A 260 7.50 19.02 -10.65
C SER A 260 7.20 19.93 -11.85
N LEU A 261 7.10 21.23 -11.62
CA LEU A 261 6.92 22.23 -12.68
C LEU A 261 8.24 22.69 -13.29
N THR A 262 9.37 22.30 -12.73
CA THR A 262 10.71 22.62 -13.22
C THR A 262 11.26 21.51 -14.11
N ASP A 263 12.42 21.74 -14.71
CA ASP A 263 13.19 20.74 -15.45
C ASP A 263 14.40 20.22 -14.63
N ALA A 264 14.34 20.33 -13.29
CA ALA A 264 15.41 19.91 -12.41
C ALA A 264 15.37 18.40 -12.07
N ILE A 265 14.23 17.73 -12.22
CA ILE A 265 14.04 16.33 -11.82
C ILE A 265 14.44 15.40 -12.96
N VAL A 266 15.26 14.39 -12.63
CA VAL A 266 15.54 13.23 -13.49
C VAL A 266 14.65 12.05 -13.12
N GLY A 267 14.47 11.83 -11.83
CA GLY A 267 13.59 10.80 -11.25
C GLY A 267 13.37 11.05 -9.77
N MET A 268 12.33 10.45 -9.22
CA MET A 268 11.94 10.66 -7.84
C MET A 268 11.24 9.42 -7.28
N GLN A 269 11.51 9.11 -6.02
CA GLN A 269 10.85 8.01 -5.31
C GLN A 269 10.63 8.39 -3.84
N ASP A 270 9.54 7.92 -3.26
CA ASP A 270 9.31 8.05 -1.83
C ASP A 270 10.23 7.11 -1.01
N MET A 271 10.30 7.35 0.27
CA MET A 271 10.98 6.49 1.23
C MET A 271 9.94 5.85 2.15
N GLY A 272 9.30 4.81 1.65
CA GLY A 272 8.40 3.94 2.40
C GLY A 272 9.15 2.85 3.16
N ALA A 273 8.75 1.60 2.96
CA ALA A 273 9.43 0.43 3.50
C ALA A 273 10.91 0.42 3.12
N ALA A 274 11.78 0.06 4.08
CA ALA A 274 13.23 0.02 3.93
C ALA A 274 13.93 1.37 3.60
N GLY A 275 13.24 2.48 3.65
CA GLY A 275 13.80 3.83 3.62
C GLY A 275 14.76 4.14 2.47
N ILE A 276 15.96 4.65 2.80
CA ILE A 276 17.01 4.99 1.82
C ILE A 276 17.45 3.75 1.01
N THR A 277 17.47 2.59 1.64
CA THR A 277 17.85 1.34 0.98
C THR A 277 16.95 1.05 -0.21
N CYS A 278 15.63 1.04 -0.01
CA CYS A 278 14.65 0.75 -1.06
C CYS A 278 14.75 1.75 -2.21
N SER A 279 14.66 3.06 -1.90
CA SER A 279 14.64 4.09 -2.93
C SER A 279 15.92 4.13 -3.78
N THR A 280 17.11 3.96 -3.17
CA THR A 280 18.37 3.91 -3.90
C THR A 280 18.49 2.66 -4.78
N CYS A 281 18.05 1.50 -4.28
CA CYS A 281 18.14 0.22 -5.00
C CYS A 281 17.19 0.19 -6.19
N GLU A 282 15.92 0.52 -5.97
CA GLU A 282 14.89 0.46 -7.01
C GLU A 282 15.14 1.45 -8.14
N MET A 283 15.44 2.72 -7.80
CA MET A 283 15.76 3.72 -8.82
C MET A 283 17.00 3.36 -9.63
N SER A 284 18.03 2.79 -8.98
CA SER A 284 19.27 2.36 -9.66
C SER A 284 19.02 1.18 -10.58
N ALA A 285 18.30 0.15 -10.11
CA ALA A 285 17.97 -1.02 -10.91
C ALA A 285 17.08 -0.66 -12.11
N ALA A 286 16.03 0.16 -11.90
CA ALA A 286 15.16 0.64 -12.98
C ALA A 286 15.93 1.44 -14.05
N GLY A 287 16.96 2.19 -13.64
CA GLY A 287 17.80 2.98 -14.53
C GLY A 287 19.00 2.23 -15.13
N ASN A 288 19.23 1.00 -14.67
CA ASN A 288 20.44 0.22 -15.00
C ASN A 288 21.74 1.01 -14.71
N VAL A 289 21.79 1.67 -13.55
CA VAL A 289 22.89 2.51 -13.07
C VAL A 289 23.26 2.13 -11.64
N GLY A 290 24.26 2.77 -11.06
CA GLY A 290 24.63 2.67 -9.64
C GLY A 290 24.49 4.02 -8.96
N MET A 291 24.76 4.03 -7.65
CA MET A 291 24.87 5.26 -6.85
C MET A 291 26.03 5.17 -5.86
N GLU A 292 26.63 6.31 -5.56
CA GLU A 292 27.46 6.50 -4.37
C GLU A 292 26.72 7.42 -3.39
N ILE A 293 26.49 6.94 -2.17
CA ILE A 293 25.69 7.61 -1.15
C ILE A 293 26.54 7.84 0.10
N TYR A 294 26.57 9.05 0.59
CA TYR A 294 27.33 9.52 1.75
C TYR A 294 26.39 9.70 2.95
N LEU A 295 26.37 8.73 3.85
CA LEU A 295 25.42 8.65 4.96
C LEU A 295 25.61 9.75 6.00
N ASP A 296 26.85 10.24 6.15
CA ASP A 296 27.19 11.38 7.00
C ASP A 296 26.59 12.71 6.53
N ARG A 297 26.03 12.77 5.31
CA ARG A 297 25.30 13.94 4.79
C ARG A 297 23.79 13.85 4.97
N VAL A 298 23.27 12.72 5.40
CA VAL A 298 21.84 12.55 5.66
C VAL A 298 21.44 13.34 6.91
N PRO A 299 20.44 14.23 6.83
CA PRO A 299 19.93 14.90 8.03
C PRO A 299 19.37 13.89 9.03
N THR A 300 19.89 13.88 10.25
CA THR A 300 19.45 12.94 11.29
C THR A 300 18.87 13.66 12.49
N ARG A 301 17.86 13.04 13.15
CA ARG A 301 17.26 13.55 14.40
C ARG A 301 18.05 13.17 15.65
N GLN A 302 18.85 12.12 15.57
CA GLN A 302 19.72 11.64 16.65
C GLN A 302 21.18 11.69 16.23
N ASP A 303 22.06 12.04 17.18
CA ASP A 303 23.50 11.97 16.98
C ASP A 303 23.99 10.51 16.92
N ASN A 304 25.10 10.27 16.23
CA ASN A 304 25.79 8.98 16.18
C ASN A 304 24.92 7.80 15.70
N MET A 305 24.02 8.03 14.76
CA MET A 305 23.32 6.93 14.10
C MET A 305 24.29 6.05 13.31
N LEU A 306 24.07 4.74 13.40
CA LEU A 306 24.91 3.75 12.70
C LEU A 306 24.50 3.66 11.22
N PRO A 307 25.41 3.20 10.32
CA PRO A 307 25.11 3.10 8.89
C PRO A 307 23.81 2.36 8.58
N TYR A 308 23.58 1.19 9.18
CA TYR A 308 22.38 0.42 8.96
C TYR A 308 21.12 1.10 9.55
N GLU A 309 21.26 1.85 10.65
CA GLU A 309 20.14 2.60 11.24
C GLU A 309 19.65 3.73 10.29
N ILE A 310 20.60 4.41 9.62
CA ILE A 310 20.26 5.44 8.63
C ILE A 310 19.63 4.82 7.39
N LEU A 311 20.17 3.70 6.91
CA LEU A 311 19.73 3.03 5.69
C LEU A 311 18.34 2.41 5.82
N LEU A 312 18.08 1.74 6.95
CA LEU A 312 16.85 0.98 7.18
C LEU A 312 15.76 1.78 7.90
N SER A 313 16.05 3.03 8.28
CA SER A 313 15.05 3.91 8.89
C SER A 313 13.89 4.14 7.93
N GLU A 314 12.68 3.94 8.42
CA GLU A 314 11.43 4.22 7.70
C GLU A 314 10.77 5.51 8.20
N SER A 315 11.58 6.49 8.68
CA SER A 315 11.07 7.82 9.02
C SER A 315 10.25 8.37 7.87
N GLN A 316 9.07 8.85 8.19
CA GLN A 316 8.10 9.34 7.21
C GLN A 316 8.50 10.69 6.62
N GLU A 317 7.73 11.17 5.67
CA GLU A 317 7.84 12.51 5.06
C GLU A 317 9.21 12.76 4.41
N ARG A 318 9.77 11.73 3.75
CA ARG A 318 11.05 11.81 3.03
C ARG A 318 10.93 11.26 1.63
N MET A 319 11.71 11.83 0.71
CA MET A 319 11.81 11.37 -0.68
C MET A 319 13.25 11.40 -1.16
N LEU A 320 13.57 10.53 -2.14
CA LEU A 320 14.81 10.56 -2.89
C LEU A 320 14.56 11.24 -4.25
N VAL A 321 15.40 12.21 -4.59
CA VAL A 321 15.30 12.94 -5.87
C VAL A 321 16.64 12.87 -6.58
N VAL A 322 16.64 12.34 -7.82
CA VAL A 322 17.77 12.45 -8.72
C VAL A 322 17.61 13.75 -9.52
N VAL A 323 18.57 14.65 -9.37
CA VAL A 323 18.51 16.01 -9.90
C VAL A 323 19.38 16.15 -11.15
N GLN A 324 18.93 16.88 -12.14
CA GLN A 324 19.74 17.22 -13.30
C GLN A 324 20.96 18.04 -12.87
N LYS A 325 22.16 17.56 -13.20
CA LYS A 325 23.42 18.24 -12.86
C LYS A 325 23.40 19.70 -13.28
N GLY A 326 23.76 20.59 -12.36
CA GLY A 326 23.75 22.04 -12.52
C GLY A 326 22.43 22.73 -12.14
N LYS A 327 21.44 21.97 -11.64
CA LYS A 327 20.13 22.49 -11.17
C LYS A 327 19.87 22.28 -9.69
N GLU A 328 20.91 21.94 -8.95
CA GLU A 328 20.86 21.65 -7.50
C GLU A 328 20.27 22.82 -6.70
N GLN A 329 20.60 24.06 -7.12
CA GLN A 329 20.14 25.25 -6.42
C GLN A 329 18.61 25.44 -6.53
N ILE A 330 18.00 25.02 -7.63
CA ILE A 330 16.54 25.08 -7.82
C ILE A 330 15.85 24.22 -6.76
N VAL A 331 16.37 23.01 -6.50
CA VAL A 331 15.82 22.12 -5.49
C VAL A 331 15.95 22.74 -4.10
N LYS A 332 17.15 23.24 -3.75
CA LYS A 332 17.40 23.88 -2.45
C LYS A 332 16.48 25.09 -2.23
N ASP A 333 16.37 25.99 -3.21
CA ASP A 333 15.54 27.20 -3.09
C ASP A 333 14.05 26.87 -2.88
N ILE A 334 13.54 25.81 -3.54
CA ILE A 334 12.15 25.38 -3.38
C ILE A 334 11.95 24.79 -1.98
N PHE A 335 12.80 23.87 -1.54
CA PHE A 335 12.63 23.21 -0.25
C PHE A 335 12.89 24.17 0.93
N ASP A 336 13.86 25.07 0.82
CA ASP A 336 14.09 26.16 1.79
C ASP A 336 12.84 27.06 1.95
N LYS A 337 12.18 27.40 0.84
CA LYS A 337 10.91 28.16 0.88
C LYS A 337 9.83 27.45 1.70
N TRP A 338 9.80 26.13 1.70
CA TRP A 338 8.83 25.31 2.41
C TRP A 338 9.33 24.83 3.80
N ASP A 339 10.48 25.33 4.27
CA ASP A 339 11.10 24.98 5.56
C ASP A 339 11.39 23.46 5.68
N LEU A 340 11.88 22.87 4.59
CA LEU A 340 12.22 21.44 4.47
C LEU A 340 13.70 21.24 4.14
N HIS A 341 14.25 20.11 4.54
CA HIS A 341 15.59 19.72 4.13
C HIS A 341 15.66 19.39 2.64
N ALA A 342 16.77 19.72 2.01
CA ALA A 342 17.17 19.28 0.67
C ALA A 342 18.69 19.10 0.62
N GLU A 343 19.15 17.91 0.99
CA GLU A 343 20.57 17.62 1.13
C GLU A 343 21.08 16.71 0.02
N GLU A 344 22.19 17.10 -0.61
CA GLU A 344 22.90 16.27 -1.58
C GLU A 344 23.65 15.17 -0.87
N ILE A 345 23.13 13.96 -0.91
CA ILE A 345 23.67 12.79 -0.22
C ILE A 345 24.51 11.89 -1.13
N GLY A 346 24.60 12.17 -2.43
CA GLY A 346 25.36 11.32 -3.34
C GLY A 346 25.20 11.68 -4.79
N HIS A 347 25.59 10.76 -5.65
CA HIS A 347 25.45 10.91 -7.11
C HIS A 347 25.27 9.57 -7.82
N VAL A 348 24.68 9.63 -9.02
CA VAL A 348 24.50 8.48 -9.91
C VAL A 348 25.85 8.08 -10.53
N THR A 349 26.09 6.77 -10.65
CA THR A 349 27.28 6.18 -11.28
C THR A 349 26.89 5.22 -12.41
N ASP A 350 27.86 4.80 -13.22
CA ASP A 350 27.68 3.79 -14.28
C ASP A 350 28.05 2.36 -13.85
N THR A 351 28.24 2.15 -12.54
CA THR A 351 28.80 0.90 -12.01
C THR A 351 27.77 -0.23 -11.83
N GLY A 352 26.46 0.06 -11.85
CA GLY A 352 25.39 -0.87 -11.50
C GLY A 352 25.42 -1.29 -10.02
N ARG A 353 26.23 -0.64 -9.19
CA ARG A 353 26.40 -0.94 -7.77
C ARG A 353 25.99 0.24 -6.92
N ILE A 354 25.49 -0.04 -5.75
CA ILE A 354 25.22 0.97 -4.73
C ILE A 354 26.32 0.87 -3.69
N ARG A 355 27.02 1.98 -3.50
CA ARG A 355 28.10 2.13 -2.52
C ARG A 355 27.69 3.12 -1.46
N TYR A 356 27.71 2.68 -0.24
CA TYR A 356 27.40 3.49 0.93
C TYR A 356 28.69 3.85 1.67
N PHE A 357 28.87 5.15 1.90
CA PHE A 357 30.03 5.70 2.62
C PHE A 357 29.57 6.36 3.92
N MET A 358 30.39 6.28 4.95
CA MET A 358 30.22 7.01 6.20
C MET A 358 31.57 7.42 6.74
N ASP A 359 31.75 8.69 7.07
CA ASP A 359 33.03 9.28 7.52
C ASP A 359 34.21 8.93 6.60
N GLY A 360 33.99 8.90 5.31
CA GLY A 360 34.94 8.55 4.27
C GLY A 360 35.28 7.06 4.15
N ALA A 361 34.66 6.19 4.95
CA ALA A 361 34.83 4.74 4.87
C ALA A 361 33.70 4.10 4.05
N LEU A 362 34.03 3.12 3.19
CA LEU A 362 33.04 2.29 2.50
C LEU A 362 32.41 1.31 3.51
N VAL A 363 31.11 1.44 3.75
CA VAL A 363 30.36 0.63 4.71
C VAL A 363 29.40 -0.36 4.06
N GLY A 364 29.15 -0.24 2.74
CA GLY A 364 28.38 -1.21 1.95
C GLY A 364 28.66 -1.05 0.47
N ASP A 365 28.73 -2.18 -0.26
CA ASP A 365 28.91 -2.24 -1.71
C ASP A 365 28.15 -3.44 -2.27
N VAL A 366 26.99 -3.17 -2.89
CA VAL A 366 26.03 -4.19 -3.32
C VAL A 366 25.57 -3.94 -4.76
N PRO A 367 25.36 -4.98 -5.58
CA PRO A 367 24.76 -4.81 -6.91
C PRO A 367 23.29 -4.39 -6.77
N ALA A 368 22.87 -3.29 -7.38
CA ALA A 368 21.51 -2.77 -7.29
C ALA A 368 20.45 -3.80 -7.71
N GLU A 369 20.68 -4.46 -8.85
CA GLU A 369 19.76 -5.45 -9.41
C GLU A 369 19.53 -6.64 -8.47
N SER A 370 20.54 -7.04 -7.67
CA SER A 370 20.43 -8.19 -6.77
C SER A 370 19.42 -8.01 -5.63
N LEU A 371 19.03 -6.78 -5.36
CA LEU A 371 18.18 -6.41 -4.22
C LEU A 371 16.70 -6.31 -4.58
N VAL A 372 16.40 -6.12 -5.86
CA VAL A 372 15.04 -5.75 -6.30
C VAL A 372 14.27 -6.91 -6.89
N LEU A 373 12.96 -6.75 -6.91
CA LEU A 373 12.04 -7.67 -7.53
C LEU A 373 12.29 -7.78 -9.04
N GLY A 374 12.42 -9.02 -9.52
CA GLY A 374 12.72 -9.29 -10.93
C GLY A 374 14.21 -9.34 -11.27
N GLY A 375 15.07 -8.89 -10.34
CA GLY A 375 16.52 -9.07 -10.37
C GLY A 375 16.96 -10.30 -9.58
N GLY A 376 17.84 -10.11 -8.56
CA GLY A 376 18.40 -11.22 -7.76
C GLY A 376 17.58 -11.65 -6.54
N ALA A 377 16.50 -10.93 -6.19
CA ALA A 377 15.67 -11.29 -5.04
C ALA A 377 15.03 -12.68 -5.20
N PRO A 378 14.98 -13.50 -4.13
CA PRO A 378 14.45 -14.87 -4.19
C PRO A 378 13.01 -14.92 -4.68
N GLN A 379 12.64 -16.01 -5.39
CA GLN A 379 11.26 -16.27 -5.83
C GLN A 379 10.91 -17.71 -5.48
N TYR A 380 10.01 -17.92 -4.55
CA TYR A 380 9.66 -19.25 -4.05
C TYR A 380 8.37 -19.77 -4.67
N LYS A 381 8.44 -21.00 -5.18
CA LYS A 381 7.25 -21.77 -5.52
C LYS A 381 6.77 -22.48 -4.24
N ARG A 382 5.65 -22.03 -3.70
CA ARG A 382 5.03 -22.64 -2.53
C ARG A 382 4.05 -23.74 -2.93
N GLU A 383 4.00 -24.78 -2.12
CA GLU A 383 2.95 -25.79 -2.18
C GLU A 383 1.67 -25.23 -1.53
N TYR A 384 0.52 -25.69 -2.01
CA TYR A 384 -0.77 -25.33 -1.47
C TYR A 384 -1.71 -26.52 -1.47
N THR A 385 -2.56 -26.57 -0.43
CA THR A 385 -3.47 -27.70 -0.18
C THR A 385 -4.84 -27.14 0.15
N GLU A 386 -5.88 -27.71 -0.47
CA GLU A 386 -7.28 -27.38 -0.18
C GLU A 386 -7.59 -27.70 1.30
N PRO A 387 -8.09 -26.71 2.07
CA PRO A 387 -8.40 -26.92 3.48
C PRO A 387 -9.64 -27.81 3.66
N ALA A 388 -9.65 -28.58 4.74
CA ALA A 388 -10.74 -29.52 5.02
C ALA A 388 -12.12 -28.84 5.13
N TYR A 389 -12.18 -27.61 5.69
CA TYR A 389 -13.43 -26.86 5.85
C TYR A 389 -14.12 -26.55 4.51
N TYR A 390 -13.35 -26.42 3.43
CA TYR A 390 -13.92 -26.14 2.10
C TYR A 390 -14.83 -27.26 1.60
N GLN A 391 -14.49 -28.51 1.92
CA GLN A 391 -15.36 -29.65 1.60
C GLN A 391 -16.66 -29.64 2.42
N GLU A 392 -16.65 -29.07 3.61
CA GLU A 392 -17.88 -28.89 4.41
C GLU A 392 -18.76 -27.79 3.81
N PHE A 393 -18.21 -26.68 3.37
CA PHE A 393 -18.96 -25.64 2.67
C PHE A 393 -19.63 -26.16 1.39
N LYS A 394 -18.96 -27.02 0.62
CA LYS A 394 -19.55 -27.65 -0.56
C LYS A 394 -20.77 -28.54 -0.30
N LYS A 395 -20.93 -29.01 0.94
CA LYS A 395 -22.09 -29.81 1.37
C LYS A 395 -23.27 -28.96 1.85
N PHE A 396 -23.08 -27.62 1.91
CA PHE A 396 -24.15 -26.75 2.35
C PHE A 396 -25.36 -26.84 1.43
N ASP A 397 -26.55 -27.03 2.03
CA ASP A 397 -27.81 -27.07 1.31
C ASP A 397 -28.74 -26.00 1.88
N ILE A 398 -29.14 -25.07 1.01
CA ILE A 398 -30.02 -23.94 1.35
C ILE A 398 -31.36 -24.41 1.93
N SER A 399 -31.83 -25.62 1.58
CA SER A 399 -33.07 -26.18 2.12
C SER A 399 -33.02 -26.41 3.64
N GLN A 400 -31.82 -26.42 4.22
CA GLN A 400 -31.62 -26.51 5.67
C GLN A 400 -31.83 -25.18 6.40
N VAL A 401 -31.85 -24.06 5.67
CA VAL A 401 -32.12 -22.75 6.25
C VAL A 401 -33.62 -22.55 6.43
N VAL A 402 -34.04 -22.42 7.67
CA VAL A 402 -35.44 -22.17 8.00
C VAL A 402 -35.81 -20.73 7.64
N GLU A 403 -36.81 -20.56 6.78
CA GLU A 403 -37.34 -19.22 6.50
C GLU A 403 -38.00 -18.63 7.75
N PRO A 404 -37.61 -17.41 8.16
CA PRO A 404 -38.23 -16.77 9.30
C PRO A 404 -39.66 -16.32 8.98
N THR A 405 -40.58 -16.50 9.91
CA THR A 405 -41.97 -16.10 9.79
C THR A 405 -42.22 -14.66 10.24
N ASP A 406 -41.44 -14.13 11.16
CA ASP A 406 -41.49 -12.75 11.63
C ASP A 406 -40.41 -11.89 10.97
N LEU A 407 -40.70 -11.35 9.79
CA LEU A 407 -39.79 -10.51 9.03
C LEU A 407 -39.46 -9.18 9.76
N LYS A 408 -40.37 -8.70 10.63
CA LYS A 408 -40.10 -7.49 11.42
C LYS A 408 -39.02 -7.77 12.46
N ALA A 409 -39.12 -8.86 13.18
CA ALA A 409 -38.08 -9.26 14.16
C ALA A 409 -36.72 -9.47 13.48
N VAL A 410 -36.69 -10.04 12.26
CA VAL A 410 -35.48 -10.19 11.47
C VAL A 410 -34.90 -8.82 11.10
N ALA A 411 -35.72 -7.89 10.61
CA ALA A 411 -35.26 -6.55 10.25
C ALA A 411 -34.71 -5.80 11.47
N ASP A 412 -35.39 -5.85 12.61
CA ASP A 412 -34.95 -5.22 13.86
C ASP A 412 -33.60 -5.81 14.32
N ALA A 413 -33.42 -7.13 14.25
CA ALA A 413 -32.17 -7.80 14.56
C ALA A 413 -31.03 -7.42 13.60
N MET A 414 -31.30 -7.35 12.30
CA MET A 414 -30.32 -6.97 11.29
C MET A 414 -29.83 -5.54 11.47
N LEU A 415 -30.69 -4.59 11.79
CA LEU A 415 -30.32 -3.19 12.02
C LEU A 415 -29.35 -3.01 13.19
N ALA A 416 -29.33 -3.94 14.15
CA ALA A 416 -28.41 -3.94 15.28
C ALA A 416 -27.05 -4.60 14.99
N LEU A 417 -26.90 -5.30 13.84
CA LEU A 417 -25.62 -5.95 13.51
C LEU A 417 -24.54 -4.90 13.20
N PRO A 418 -23.32 -5.03 13.75
CA PRO A 418 -22.24 -4.08 13.51
C PRO A 418 -21.94 -3.81 12.02
N ASN A 419 -22.07 -4.82 11.16
CA ASN A 419 -21.83 -4.70 9.71
C ASN A 419 -22.97 -4.00 8.97
N ILE A 420 -24.20 -3.99 9.49
CA ILE A 420 -25.37 -3.31 8.91
C ILE A 420 -25.56 -1.93 9.52
N ALA A 421 -25.28 -1.77 10.81
CA ALA A 421 -25.45 -0.52 11.54
C ALA A 421 -24.62 0.62 10.92
N SER A 422 -25.10 1.86 11.08
CA SER A 422 -24.45 3.06 10.56
C SER A 422 -22.99 3.18 11.03
N LYS A 423 -22.09 3.50 10.11
CA LYS A 423 -20.67 3.81 10.38
C LYS A 423 -20.43 5.31 10.58
N ARG A 424 -21.50 6.09 10.86
CA ARG A 424 -21.48 7.55 10.97
C ARG A 424 -20.39 8.04 11.90
N TRP A 425 -20.21 7.41 13.07
CA TRP A 425 -19.16 7.76 14.02
C TRP A 425 -17.75 7.73 13.40
N VAL A 426 -17.48 6.82 12.47
CA VAL A 426 -16.20 6.70 11.78
C VAL A 426 -16.04 7.83 10.77
N TYR A 427 -16.95 7.98 9.81
CA TYR A 427 -16.77 8.92 8.72
C TYR A 427 -16.97 10.40 9.11
N GLU A 428 -17.61 10.69 10.23
CA GLU A 428 -17.68 12.07 10.78
C GLU A 428 -16.35 12.57 11.35
N GLN A 429 -15.35 11.69 11.56
CA GLN A 429 -14.00 12.09 11.96
C GLN A 429 -13.18 12.63 10.78
N TYR A 430 -13.63 12.41 9.57
CA TYR A 430 -12.88 12.67 8.34
C TYR A 430 -13.42 13.93 7.64
N ASP A 431 -12.50 14.79 7.17
CA ASP A 431 -12.88 15.83 6.24
C ASP A 431 -13.17 15.21 4.87
N SER A 432 -14.42 15.33 4.43
CA SER A 432 -14.86 14.82 3.12
C SER A 432 -14.98 15.93 2.08
N MET A 433 -14.77 17.21 2.44
CA MET A 433 -15.05 18.38 1.58
C MET A 433 -13.81 19.17 1.19
N VAL A 434 -12.67 18.96 1.83
CA VAL A 434 -11.44 19.69 1.53
C VAL A 434 -11.11 19.60 0.03
N GLY A 435 -10.63 20.69 -0.54
CA GLY A 435 -10.43 20.77 -1.99
C GLY A 435 -11.72 20.95 -2.81
N THR A 436 -12.91 20.82 -2.22
CA THR A 436 -14.23 21.01 -2.87
C THR A 436 -14.43 20.14 -4.13
N ARG A 437 -14.00 18.86 -4.05
CA ARG A 437 -14.08 17.91 -5.16
C ARG A 437 -15.13 16.82 -4.97
N ASN A 438 -15.45 16.46 -3.72
CA ASN A 438 -16.40 15.41 -3.41
C ASN A 438 -17.82 15.78 -3.86
N MET A 439 -18.42 14.94 -4.66
CA MET A 439 -19.78 15.11 -5.20
C MET A 439 -20.83 14.34 -4.40
N THR A 440 -20.41 13.46 -3.49
CA THR A 440 -21.29 12.52 -2.78
C THR A 440 -21.41 12.77 -1.28
N THR A 441 -20.84 13.86 -0.73
CA THR A 441 -20.82 14.17 0.72
C THR A 441 -22.22 14.19 1.34
N ASN A 442 -23.19 14.89 0.72
CA ASN A 442 -24.56 15.05 1.22
C ASN A 442 -25.57 14.20 0.44
N ARG A 443 -25.12 13.47 -0.54
CA ARG A 443 -25.93 12.60 -1.41
C ARG A 443 -25.14 11.33 -1.67
N PRO A 444 -25.18 10.37 -0.75
CA PRO A 444 -24.42 9.14 -0.86
C PRO A 444 -24.76 8.38 -2.16
N SER A 445 -23.74 7.74 -2.71
CA SER A 445 -23.78 6.87 -3.87
C SER A 445 -23.14 5.54 -3.51
N ASP A 446 -23.19 4.55 -4.40
CA ASP A 446 -22.52 3.25 -4.20
C ASP A 446 -20.99 3.37 -4.28
N ALA A 447 -20.46 4.43 -4.91
CA ALA A 447 -19.04 4.76 -4.93
C ALA A 447 -18.80 6.21 -4.48
N GLY A 448 -17.62 6.52 -3.97
CA GLY A 448 -17.17 7.90 -3.79
C GLY A 448 -16.93 8.55 -5.16
N VAL A 449 -17.51 9.72 -5.42
CA VAL A 449 -17.37 10.41 -6.69
C VAL A 449 -16.73 11.77 -6.50
N VAL A 450 -15.67 12.05 -7.26
CA VAL A 450 -14.95 13.32 -7.19
C VAL A 450 -14.93 14.03 -8.55
N ASN A 451 -15.13 15.33 -8.52
CA ASN A 451 -15.11 16.21 -9.67
C ASN A 451 -13.67 16.42 -10.17
N ILE A 452 -13.42 16.20 -11.45
CA ILE A 452 -12.17 16.60 -12.12
C ILE A 452 -12.32 18.07 -12.55
N LYS A 453 -11.81 18.99 -11.73
CA LYS A 453 -11.96 20.43 -11.96
C LYS A 453 -11.40 20.83 -13.33
N GLY A 454 -12.10 21.72 -14.02
CA GLY A 454 -11.74 22.17 -15.37
C GLY A 454 -12.22 21.27 -16.50
N THR A 455 -12.89 20.15 -16.19
CA THR A 455 -13.48 19.22 -17.16
C THR A 455 -14.97 18.99 -16.89
N ASN A 456 -15.64 18.29 -17.79
CA ASN A 456 -17.00 17.77 -17.56
C ASN A 456 -17.03 16.37 -16.97
N LYS A 457 -15.88 15.84 -16.54
CA LYS A 457 -15.71 14.47 -16.04
C LYS A 457 -15.64 14.42 -14.52
N ALA A 458 -15.90 13.24 -13.97
CA ALA A 458 -15.66 12.87 -12.59
C ALA A 458 -14.99 11.49 -12.53
N LEU A 459 -14.44 11.14 -11.36
CA LEU A 459 -13.96 9.81 -11.05
C LEU A 459 -14.84 9.19 -9.98
N ALA A 460 -15.29 7.97 -10.22
CA ALA A 460 -15.91 7.11 -9.22
C ALA A 460 -14.87 6.14 -8.67
N MET A 461 -14.88 5.91 -7.35
CA MET A 461 -13.88 5.08 -6.67
C MET A 461 -14.52 4.27 -5.56
N THR A 462 -14.08 3.03 -5.40
CA THR A 462 -14.56 2.15 -4.33
C THR A 462 -13.46 1.22 -3.83
N VAL A 463 -13.63 0.69 -2.61
CA VAL A 463 -12.83 -0.39 -2.03
C VAL A 463 -13.79 -1.45 -1.50
N ASP A 464 -13.66 -2.69 -1.97
CA ASP A 464 -14.64 -3.75 -1.71
C ASP A 464 -13.98 -5.10 -1.43
N CYS A 465 -14.50 -5.83 -0.44
CA CYS A 465 -14.24 -7.24 -0.22
C CYS A 465 -15.24 -7.81 0.80
N ASN A 466 -15.86 -8.94 0.50
CA ASN A 466 -16.54 -9.75 1.51
C ASN A 466 -15.67 -10.96 1.87
N SER A 467 -14.91 -10.85 2.95
CA SER A 467 -13.98 -11.89 3.39
C SER A 467 -14.65 -13.22 3.77
N ARG A 468 -15.91 -13.21 4.18
CA ARG A 468 -16.66 -14.45 4.46
C ARG A 468 -16.90 -15.24 3.17
N TYR A 469 -17.21 -14.55 2.07
CA TYR A 469 -17.35 -15.21 0.77
C TYR A 469 -16.00 -15.75 0.27
N VAL A 470 -14.94 -14.96 0.44
CA VAL A 470 -13.59 -15.41 0.07
C VAL A 470 -13.13 -16.61 0.94
N ASN A 471 -13.47 -16.63 2.23
CA ASN A 471 -13.18 -17.76 3.09
C ASN A 471 -14.00 -19.02 2.69
N ALA A 472 -15.24 -18.84 2.27
CA ALA A 472 -16.08 -19.95 1.80
C ALA A 472 -15.58 -20.53 0.48
N ASP A 473 -15.22 -19.67 -0.47
CA ASP A 473 -14.59 -20.04 -1.75
C ASP A 473 -13.69 -18.89 -2.23
N PRO A 474 -12.38 -19.02 -2.17
CA PRO A 474 -11.48 -17.90 -2.47
C PRO A 474 -11.51 -17.47 -3.94
N GLU A 475 -11.81 -18.39 -4.87
CA GLU A 475 -11.93 -18.04 -6.29
C GLU A 475 -13.25 -17.30 -6.55
N ILE A 476 -14.37 -17.88 -6.15
CA ILE A 476 -15.70 -17.27 -6.34
C ILE A 476 -15.84 -15.99 -5.51
N GLY A 477 -15.42 -16.00 -4.23
CA GLY A 477 -15.51 -14.85 -3.35
C GLY A 477 -14.71 -13.64 -3.87
N THR A 478 -13.57 -13.88 -4.51
CA THR A 478 -12.79 -12.79 -5.13
C THR A 478 -13.41 -12.32 -6.45
N MET A 479 -14.01 -13.22 -7.24
CA MET A 479 -14.82 -12.79 -8.40
C MET A 479 -15.98 -11.88 -7.96
N ILE A 480 -16.63 -12.21 -6.83
CA ILE A 480 -17.70 -11.39 -6.25
C ILE A 480 -17.16 -10.02 -5.85
N ALA A 481 -16.00 -9.92 -5.19
CA ALA A 481 -15.41 -8.65 -4.79
C ALA A 481 -15.12 -7.73 -5.99
N VAL A 482 -14.52 -8.24 -7.06
CA VAL A 482 -14.29 -7.47 -8.30
C VAL A 482 -15.63 -7.07 -8.95
N SER A 483 -16.63 -7.97 -8.96
CA SER A 483 -17.94 -7.69 -9.53
C SER A 483 -18.72 -6.67 -8.72
N GLU A 484 -18.59 -6.69 -7.39
CA GLU A 484 -19.17 -5.70 -6.49
C GLU A 484 -18.58 -4.32 -6.76
N ALA A 485 -17.25 -4.21 -6.81
CA ALA A 485 -16.57 -2.97 -7.15
C ALA A 485 -17.04 -2.42 -8.52
N ALA A 486 -17.13 -3.26 -9.55
CA ALA A 486 -17.61 -2.85 -10.86
C ALA A 486 -19.07 -2.37 -10.84
N ARG A 487 -19.96 -3.03 -10.08
CA ARG A 487 -21.35 -2.58 -9.89
C ARG A 487 -21.42 -1.24 -9.17
N ASN A 488 -20.66 -1.05 -8.09
CA ASN A 488 -20.62 0.19 -7.33
C ASN A 488 -20.20 1.37 -8.21
N ILE A 489 -19.16 1.19 -9.03
CA ILE A 489 -18.75 2.19 -10.03
C ILE A 489 -19.86 2.49 -11.03
N THR A 490 -20.48 1.44 -11.60
CA THR A 490 -21.53 1.57 -12.62
C THR A 490 -22.78 2.24 -12.04
N CYS A 491 -23.21 1.85 -10.84
CA CYS A 491 -24.35 2.46 -10.15
C CYS A 491 -24.13 3.95 -9.84
N ALA A 492 -22.89 4.36 -9.61
CA ALA A 492 -22.53 5.77 -9.42
C ALA A 492 -22.47 6.58 -10.75
N GLY A 493 -22.61 5.93 -11.91
CA GLY A 493 -22.56 6.56 -13.23
C GLY A 493 -21.20 6.47 -13.92
N GLY A 494 -20.26 5.69 -13.39
CA GLY A 494 -18.93 5.50 -13.91
C GLY A 494 -18.80 4.26 -14.81
N ASN A 495 -17.78 4.27 -15.66
CA ASN A 495 -17.33 3.10 -16.40
C ASN A 495 -16.15 2.48 -15.66
N PRO A 496 -16.25 1.22 -15.14
CA PRO A 496 -15.12 0.53 -14.53
C PRO A 496 -13.90 0.56 -15.45
N SER A 497 -12.73 0.97 -14.95
CA SER A 497 -11.58 1.25 -15.84
C SER A 497 -10.34 0.44 -15.47
N ALA A 498 -10.01 0.31 -14.19
CA ALA A 498 -8.89 -0.48 -13.71
C ALA A 498 -8.98 -0.74 -12.20
N ILE A 499 -8.24 -1.73 -11.71
CA ILE A 499 -8.12 -2.02 -10.29
C ILE A 499 -6.69 -1.92 -9.79
N THR A 500 -6.58 -1.66 -8.50
CA THR A 500 -5.44 -1.99 -7.64
C THR A 500 -5.93 -2.93 -6.53
N ASN A 501 -5.06 -3.70 -5.89
CA ASN A 501 -5.49 -4.64 -4.87
C ASN A 501 -4.61 -4.59 -3.63
N CYS A 502 -5.18 -4.93 -2.46
CA CYS A 502 -4.44 -5.19 -1.24
C CYS A 502 -4.77 -6.61 -0.76
N LEU A 503 -3.80 -7.51 -0.87
CA LEU A 503 -3.97 -8.93 -0.69
C LEU A 503 -3.57 -9.34 0.73
N ASN A 504 -4.55 -9.43 1.63
CA ASN A 504 -4.32 -9.72 3.05
C ASN A 504 -4.59 -11.19 3.34
N PHE A 505 -3.56 -11.96 3.68
CA PHE A 505 -3.61 -13.41 3.93
C PHE A 505 -2.78 -13.79 5.15
N GLY A 506 -2.97 -15.00 5.66
CA GLY A 506 -2.15 -15.60 6.71
C GLY A 506 -0.74 -15.90 6.25
N ASN A 507 -0.03 -16.76 6.99
CA ASN A 507 1.36 -17.10 6.72
C ASN A 507 1.50 -17.89 5.39
N PRO A 508 2.34 -17.44 4.44
CA PRO A 508 2.51 -18.11 3.14
C PRO A 508 3.21 -19.48 3.22
N TYR A 509 3.79 -19.82 4.36
CA TYR A 509 4.35 -21.16 4.62
C TYR A 509 3.29 -22.17 5.04
N ASN A 510 2.06 -21.69 5.39
CA ASN A 510 0.91 -22.56 5.63
C ASN A 510 0.25 -22.89 4.28
N PRO A 511 0.23 -24.17 3.84
CA PRO A 511 -0.31 -24.56 2.54
C PRO A 511 -1.80 -24.26 2.37
N GLU A 512 -2.59 -24.25 3.43
CA GLU A 512 -4.02 -23.92 3.39
C GLU A 512 -4.23 -22.41 3.18
N SER A 513 -3.49 -21.56 3.92
CA SER A 513 -3.49 -20.11 3.69
C SER A 513 -3.02 -19.74 2.29
N TYR A 514 -2.00 -20.45 1.80
CA TYR A 514 -1.49 -20.22 0.44
C TYR A 514 -2.47 -20.68 -0.64
N TRP A 515 -3.26 -21.74 -0.39
CA TRP A 515 -4.35 -22.15 -1.27
C TRP A 515 -5.42 -21.07 -1.41
N GLN A 516 -5.77 -20.39 -0.30
CA GLN A 516 -6.70 -19.26 -0.33
C GLN A 516 -6.16 -18.12 -1.20
N PHE A 517 -4.87 -17.79 -1.06
CA PHE A 517 -4.20 -16.79 -1.90
C PHE A 517 -4.25 -17.14 -3.39
N VAL A 518 -3.91 -18.39 -3.74
CA VAL A 518 -3.94 -18.88 -5.13
C VAL A 518 -5.35 -18.81 -5.72
N GLY A 519 -6.36 -19.22 -4.96
CA GLY A 519 -7.77 -19.13 -5.36
C GLY A 519 -8.18 -17.68 -5.62
N ALA A 520 -7.80 -16.76 -4.73
CA ALA A 520 -8.09 -15.34 -4.88
C ALA A 520 -7.45 -14.74 -6.17
N ILE A 521 -6.20 -15.08 -6.47
CA ILE A 521 -5.54 -14.63 -7.71
C ILE A 521 -6.27 -15.16 -8.96
N LYS A 522 -6.72 -16.41 -8.96
CA LYS A 522 -7.49 -16.98 -10.07
C LYS A 522 -8.82 -16.28 -10.26
N GLY A 523 -9.57 -16.06 -9.18
CA GLY A 523 -10.85 -15.38 -9.20
C GLY A 523 -10.73 -13.93 -9.68
N MET A 524 -9.72 -13.21 -9.17
CA MET A 524 -9.41 -11.85 -9.61
C MET A 524 -9.10 -11.81 -11.11
N SER A 525 -8.23 -12.70 -11.58
CA SER A 525 -7.87 -12.79 -13.01
C SER A 525 -9.09 -13.00 -13.89
N ALA A 526 -9.96 -13.95 -13.53
CA ALA A 526 -11.15 -14.27 -14.32
C ALA A 526 -12.13 -13.07 -14.39
N ALA A 527 -12.38 -12.41 -13.27
CA ALA A 527 -13.29 -11.27 -13.22
C ALA A 527 -12.70 -10.04 -13.94
N CYS A 528 -11.42 -9.73 -13.72
CA CYS A 528 -10.76 -8.60 -14.38
C CYS A 528 -10.70 -8.76 -15.91
N LEU A 529 -10.46 -9.97 -16.42
CA LEU A 529 -10.54 -10.26 -17.84
C LEU A 529 -11.98 -10.06 -18.39
N LYS A 530 -12.98 -10.48 -17.60
CA LYS A 530 -14.40 -10.35 -18.00
C LYS A 530 -14.86 -8.90 -18.08
N PHE A 531 -14.39 -8.06 -17.16
CA PHE A 531 -14.78 -6.64 -17.08
C PHE A 531 -13.84 -5.70 -17.83
N GLU A 532 -12.75 -6.22 -18.41
CA GLU A 532 -11.69 -5.43 -19.04
C GLU A 532 -11.10 -4.38 -18.09
N THR A 533 -10.98 -4.74 -16.80
CA THR A 533 -10.42 -3.91 -15.74
C THR A 533 -9.04 -4.44 -15.33
N PRO A 534 -7.95 -3.99 -15.98
CA PRO A 534 -6.61 -4.50 -15.70
C PRO A 534 -6.18 -4.19 -14.28
N VAL A 535 -5.29 -5.04 -13.76
CA VAL A 535 -4.63 -4.84 -12.46
C VAL A 535 -3.41 -3.96 -12.66
N THR A 536 -3.45 -2.73 -12.13
CA THR A 536 -2.38 -1.73 -12.31
C THR A 536 -1.19 -1.96 -11.38
N GLY A 537 -1.40 -2.68 -10.30
CA GLY A 537 -0.46 -2.95 -9.22
C GLY A 537 -1.22 -3.29 -7.96
N GLY A 538 -0.54 -3.31 -6.85
CA GLY A 538 -1.13 -3.58 -5.54
C GLY A 538 -0.08 -3.90 -4.50
N ASN A 539 -0.56 -4.33 -3.34
CA ASN A 539 0.24 -4.71 -2.18
C ASN A 539 -0.13 -6.12 -1.73
N VAL A 540 0.84 -6.91 -1.31
CA VAL A 540 0.61 -8.20 -0.64
C VAL A 540 1.02 -8.08 0.82
N SER A 541 0.06 -8.32 1.70
CA SER A 541 0.24 -8.40 3.14
C SER A 541 0.01 -9.85 3.58
N PHE A 542 1.09 -10.57 3.75
CA PHE A 542 1.09 -11.89 4.39
C PHE A 542 1.28 -11.78 5.91
N TYR A 543 1.26 -12.91 6.59
CA TYR A 543 1.43 -13.03 8.04
C TYR A 543 0.34 -12.31 8.85
N ASN A 544 -0.85 -12.08 8.26
CA ASN A 544 -1.99 -11.58 9.01
C ASN A 544 -2.60 -12.72 9.84
N GLN A 545 -1.90 -13.08 10.88
CA GLN A 545 -2.30 -14.11 11.83
C GLN A 545 -1.69 -13.84 13.21
N THR A 546 -2.26 -14.50 14.20
CA THR A 546 -1.76 -14.44 15.58
C THR A 546 -1.53 -15.85 16.08
N VAL A 547 -0.49 -16.04 16.87
CA VAL A 547 -0.26 -17.31 17.56
C VAL A 547 -0.88 -17.23 18.96
N MET A 548 -1.96 -17.98 19.18
CA MET A 548 -2.66 -18.03 20.47
C MET A 548 -2.62 -19.46 21.03
N ASN A 549 -2.10 -19.63 22.23
CA ASN A 549 -1.98 -20.96 22.87
C ASN A 549 -1.28 -22.00 21.97
N GLY A 550 -0.26 -21.57 21.22
CA GLY A 550 0.51 -22.42 20.31
C GLY A 550 -0.24 -22.82 19.02
N LYS A 551 -1.37 -22.19 18.73
CA LYS A 551 -2.10 -22.35 17.46
C LYS A 551 -2.06 -21.10 16.63
N GLU A 552 -1.80 -21.26 15.34
CA GLU A 552 -1.95 -20.19 14.37
C GLU A 552 -3.43 -19.89 14.14
N VAL A 553 -3.79 -18.62 14.22
CA VAL A 553 -5.14 -18.11 13.98
C VAL A 553 -5.05 -17.04 12.88
N PRO A 554 -5.16 -17.44 11.60
CA PRO A 554 -5.14 -16.50 10.51
C PRO A 554 -6.44 -15.68 10.46
N VAL A 555 -6.36 -14.44 9.97
CA VAL A 555 -7.54 -13.67 9.58
C VAL A 555 -8.23 -14.34 8.40
N PHE A 556 -9.50 -14.01 8.16
CA PHE A 556 -10.13 -14.41 6.91
C PHE A 556 -9.37 -13.83 5.70
N PRO A 557 -9.24 -14.60 4.62
CA PRO A 557 -8.60 -14.13 3.40
C PRO A 557 -9.32 -12.89 2.87
N THR A 558 -8.59 -11.79 2.73
CA THR A 558 -9.19 -10.48 2.43
C THR A 558 -8.45 -9.80 1.27
N PRO A 559 -8.69 -10.22 0.03
CA PRO A 559 -8.21 -9.52 -1.16
C PRO A 559 -9.06 -8.27 -1.40
N THR A 560 -8.69 -7.15 -0.79
CA THR A 560 -9.39 -5.87 -0.98
C THR A 560 -9.16 -5.35 -2.39
N ILE A 561 -10.24 -5.05 -3.11
CA ILE A 561 -10.23 -4.50 -4.47
C ILE A 561 -10.43 -3.00 -4.39
N GLY A 562 -9.44 -2.22 -4.84
CA GLY A 562 -9.61 -0.79 -5.09
C GLY A 562 -9.89 -0.59 -6.58
N MET A 563 -11.05 -0.04 -6.94
CA MET A 563 -11.42 0.19 -8.33
C MET A 563 -11.67 1.66 -8.60
N ILE A 564 -11.23 2.11 -9.76
CA ILE A 564 -11.62 3.41 -10.30
C ILE A 564 -12.45 3.25 -11.56
N GLY A 565 -13.34 4.21 -11.79
CA GLY A 565 -14.12 4.33 -13.00
C GLY A 565 -14.25 5.77 -13.45
N ILE A 566 -14.29 5.95 -14.75
CA ILE A 566 -14.43 7.26 -15.38
C ILE A 566 -15.92 7.58 -15.54
N VAL A 567 -16.33 8.70 -14.96
CA VAL A 567 -17.67 9.27 -15.20
C VAL A 567 -17.52 10.30 -16.32
N PRO A 568 -18.00 9.98 -17.54
CA PRO A 568 -17.73 10.83 -18.71
C PRO A 568 -18.48 12.17 -18.68
N ASP A 569 -19.58 12.23 -17.93
CA ASP A 569 -20.40 13.43 -17.75
C ASP A 569 -20.83 13.53 -16.28
N LYS A 570 -20.24 14.47 -15.55
CA LYS A 570 -20.49 14.66 -14.12
C LYS A 570 -21.94 15.05 -13.79
N GLU A 571 -22.72 15.54 -14.75
CA GLU A 571 -24.13 15.82 -14.58
C GLU A 571 -24.98 14.52 -14.46
N LYS A 572 -24.39 13.38 -14.84
CA LYS A 572 -25.01 12.05 -14.79
C LYS A 572 -24.60 11.22 -13.58
N VAL A 573 -23.93 11.81 -12.61
CA VAL A 573 -23.61 11.12 -11.35
C VAL A 573 -24.91 10.70 -10.66
N MET A 574 -24.99 9.42 -10.31
CA MET A 574 -26.14 8.84 -9.63
C MET A 574 -25.91 8.75 -8.12
N THR A 575 -26.97 9.00 -7.38
CA THR A 575 -27.02 8.93 -5.91
C THR A 575 -28.16 8.02 -5.46
N LEU A 576 -28.15 7.56 -4.21
CA LEU A 576 -29.08 6.54 -3.70
C LEU A 576 -30.54 7.02 -3.56
N ASP A 577 -30.77 8.32 -3.53
CA ASP A 577 -32.11 8.89 -3.36
C ASP A 577 -32.98 8.73 -4.59
N PHE A 578 -34.29 8.48 -4.40
CA PHE A 578 -35.28 8.56 -5.45
C PHE A 578 -35.41 9.99 -5.99
N LYS A 579 -35.53 10.16 -7.31
CA LYS A 579 -35.47 11.48 -7.95
C LYS A 579 -36.84 12.14 -8.07
N GLN A 580 -37.84 11.41 -8.51
CA GLN A 580 -39.17 11.95 -8.77
C GLN A 580 -40.28 11.01 -8.29
N LYS A 581 -41.38 11.59 -7.85
CA LYS A 581 -42.61 10.81 -7.57
C LYS A 581 -43.13 10.22 -8.85
N GLY A 582 -43.31 8.90 -8.86
CA GLY A 582 -43.82 8.15 -10.02
C GLY A 582 -42.73 7.48 -10.84
N ASP A 583 -41.46 7.62 -10.47
CA ASP A 583 -40.38 6.83 -11.08
C ASP A 583 -40.62 5.34 -10.90
N VAL A 584 -40.34 4.57 -11.94
CA VAL A 584 -40.52 3.12 -11.95
C VAL A 584 -39.30 2.46 -11.36
N ILE A 585 -39.51 1.51 -10.43
CA ILE A 585 -38.45 0.77 -9.76
C ILE A 585 -38.33 -0.58 -10.45
N PHE A 586 -37.11 -0.89 -10.92
CA PHE A 586 -36.76 -2.19 -11.49
C PHE A 586 -35.80 -2.93 -10.56
N LEU A 587 -36.01 -4.23 -10.36
CA LEU A 587 -35.03 -5.14 -9.81
C LEU A 587 -34.34 -5.83 -10.99
N ILE A 588 -33.03 -5.62 -11.10
CA ILE A 588 -32.19 -6.17 -12.16
C ILE A 588 -31.32 -7.26 -11.58
N GLY A 589 -31.24 -8.40 -12.25
CA GLY A 589 -30.42 -9.54 -11.86
C GLY A 589 -31.24 -10.75 -11.44
N ASP A 590 -30.56 -11.74 -10.84
CA ASP A 590 -31.20 -12.96 -10.37
C ASP A 590 -31.69 -12.78 -8.92
N ARG A 591 -33.00 -12.78 -8.75
CA ARG A 591 -33.67 -12.69 -7.45
C ARG A 591 -33.77 -14.02 -6.70
N LYS A 592 -33.38 -15.12 -7.33
CA LYS A 592 -33.41 -16.46 -6.73
C LYS A 592 -32.03 -16.93 -6.26
N SER A 593 -30.99 -16.23 -6.67
CA SER A 593 -29.65 -16.51 -6.21
C SER A 593 -29.54 -16.29 -4.71
N VAL A 594 -28.92 -17.23 -4.02
CA VAL A 594 -28.66 -17.25 -2.58
C VAL A 594 -27.16 -17.25 -2.33
N VAL A 595 -26.47 -16.38 -3.01
CA VAL A 595 -25.01 -16.23 -2.84
C VAL A 595 -24.71 -15.54 -1.52
#